data_ad466f68f2fd618fe23b927fb7c02879
#
_entry.id   ad466f68f2fd618fe23b927fb7c02879
#
_cell.length_a   1.000
_cell.length_b   1.000
_cell.length_c   1.000
_cell.angle_alpha   90.00
_cell.angle_beta   90.00
_cell.angle_gamma   90.00
#
_symmetry.space_group_name_H-M   'P 1'
#
loop_
_entity.id
_entity.type
_entity.pdbx_description
1 polymer ?
#
loop_
_entity_poly.entity_id
_entity_poly.type
_entity_poly.pdbx_seq_one_letter_code
_entity_poly.pdbx_strand_id
1 'polypeptide(L)'
;MYEAAVAHYRATGKRTLLDVAIKNADLVCQVFGPGEGQIHRPSGHPIAEMALVKLYKVTGDEKYLQTAKYFVEETGRGTDGHKLSEYSQDHKPILQQDEIVGHAVRAGYLYSGVADVAALTHDTAYFNALTRIWENMAGKKLFITGGIGSRPQGEGFGPNYELNNHTAYCETCAFQHIRIFGISRSEKHTMIPIHIGYRGAGFAICGCAGTRVV
;
A
#
# COMPACT_ATOMS: atom_id res chain seq x y z
N MET A 1 14.43 -1.37 2.97
CA MET A 1 15.51 -2.35 2.76
C MET A 1 15.10 -3.46 1.78
N TYR A 2 14.01 -4.22 1.98
CA TYR A 2 13.63 -5.37 1.14
C TYR A 2 13.43 -5.00 -0.34
N GLU A 3 12.72 -3.92 -0.64
CA GLU A 3 12.53 -3.48 -2.03
C GLU A 3 13.85 -3.14 -2.73
N ALA A 4 14.74 -2.43 -2.04
CA ALA A 4 16.06 -2.10 -2.58
C ALA A 4 16.89 -3.37 -2.82
N ALA A 5 16.80 -4.34 -1.92
CA ALA A 5 17.49 -5.63 -2.06
C ALA A 5 16.98 -6.44 -3.27
N VAL A 6 15.65 -6.48 -3.44
CA VAL A 6 15.02 -7.14 -4.60
C VAL A 6 15.39 -6.42 -5.90
N ALA A 7 15.32 -5.09 -5.92
CA ALA A 7 15.68 -4.30 -7.09
C ALA A 7 17.16 -4.50 -7.48
N HIS A 8 18.06 -4.44 -6.51
CA HIS A 8 19.49 -4.69 -6.71
C HIS A 8 19.75 -6.10 -7.28
N TYR A 9 19.13 -7.11 -6.67
CA TYR A 9 19.26 -8.49 -7.16
C TYR A 9 18.77 -8.65 -8.60
N ARG A 10 17.59 -8.11 -8.93
CA ARG A 10 17.03 -8.17 -10.28
C ARG A 10 17.91 -7.46 -11.32
N ALA A 11 18.52 -6.34 -10.92
CA ALA A 11 19.36 -5.55 -11.83
C ALA A 11 20.77 -6.15 -12.03
N THR A 12 21.32 -6.85 -11.03
CA THR A 12 22.74 -7.23 -11.01
C THR A 12 23.00 -8.73 -10.86
N GLY A 13 22.02 -9.52 -10.46
CA GLY A 13 22.16 -10.92 -10.08
C GLY A 13 22.89 -11.14 -8.74
N LYS A 14 23.37 -10.08 -8.08
CA LYS A 14 24.15 -10.17 -6.84
C LYS A 14 23.24 -10.34 -5.63
N ARG A 15 23.49 -11.37 -4.82
CA ARG A 15 22.66 -11.72 -3.65
C ARG A 15 23.04 -11.03 -2.34
N THR A 16 24.17 -10.34 -2.26
CA THR A 16 24.71 -9.82 -0.98
C THR A 16 23.69 -9.00 -0.18
N LEU A 17 23.00 -8.05 -0.82
CA LEU A 17 21.96 -7.26 -0.16
C LEU A 17 20.69 -8.06 0.07
N LEU A 18 20.35 -8.95 -0.87
CA LEU A 18 19.17 -9.82 -0.77
C LEU A 18 19.29 -10.77 0.43
N ASP A 19 20.45 -11.37 0.65
CA ASP A 19 20.66 -12.31 1.76
C ASP A 19 20.58 -11.62 3.13
N VAL A 20 20.99 -10.35 3.23
CA VAL A 20 20.75 -9.54 4.43
C VAL A 20 19.27 -9.26 4.64
N ALA A 21 18.56 -8.90 3.57
CA ALA A 21 17.13 -8.64 3.61
C ALA A 21 16.34 -9.91 4.02
N ILE A 22 16.70 -11.06 3.49
CA ILE A 22 16.14 -12.37 3.82
C ILE A 22 16.28 -12.65 5.32
N LYS A 23 17.48 -12.53 5.88
CA LYS A 23 17.70 -12.76 7.33
C LYS A 23 16.83 -11.89 8.21
N ASN A 24 16.67 -10.63 7.85
CA ASN A 24 15.79 -9.72 8.60
C ASN A 24 14.30 -10.07 8.40
N ALA A 25 13.89 -10.43 7.20
CA ALA A 25 12.50 -10.83 6.93
C ALA A 25 12.16 -12.16 7.64
N ASP A 26 13.08 -13.08 7.72
CA ASP A 26 12.92 -14.34 8.48
C ASP A 26 12.66 -14.06 9.96
N LEU A 27 13.39 -13.12 10.56
CA LEU A 27 13.14 -12.69 11.93
C LEU A 27 11.73 -12.08 12.06
N VAL A 28 11.32 -11.24 11.11
CA VAL A 28 9.96 -10.65 11.12
C VAL A 28 8.88 -11.74 11.06
N CYS A 29 9.05 -12.74 10.19
CA CYS A 29 8.12 -13.87 10.07
C CYS A 29 8.07 -14.75 11.34
N GLN A 30 9.17 -14.82 12.10
CA GLN A 30 9.23 -15.54 13.38
C GLN A 30 8.56 -14.76 14.52
N VAL A 31 8.71 -13.44 14.52
CA VAL A 31 8.23 -12.57 15.61
C VAL A 31 6.76 -12.24 15.47
N PHE A 32 6.27 -12.01 14.26
CA PHE A 32 4.88 -11.63 14.01
C PHE A 32 4.08 -12.77 13.37
N GLY A 33 2.88 -12.98 13.86
CA GLY A 33 2.00 -14.03 13.34
C GLY A 33 0.88 -14.41 14.30
N PRO A 34 0.06 -15.38 13.94
CA PRO A 34 -1.04 -15.85 14.78
C PRO A 34 -0.63 -16.95 15.79
N GLY A 35 0.65 -17.35 15.81
CA GLY A 35 1.15 -18.45 16.63
C GLY A 35 1.35 -18.05 18.09
N GLU A 36 1.43 -19.03 18.98
CA GLU A 36 1.75 -18.82 20.39
C GLU A 36 3.13 -18.18 20.53
N GLY A 37 3.22 -17.13 21.34
CA GLY A 37 4.45 -16.37 21.58
C GLY A 37 4.82 -15.37 20.48
N GLN A 38 4.05 -15.28 19.40
CA GLN A 38 4.22 -14.26 18.39
C GLN A 38 3.48 -12.97 18.76
N ILE A 39 3.88 -11.86 18.17
CA ILE A 39 3.21 -10.56 18.32
C ILE A 39 2.02 -10.50 17.36
N HIS A 40 0.82 -10.31 17.91
CA HIS A 40 -0.44 -10.24 17.14
C HIS A 40 -0.79 -8.81 16.83
N ARG A 41 -0.04 -8.19 15.91
CA ARG A 41 -0.26 -6.79 15.48
C ARG A 41 0.02 -6.63 13.99
N PRO A 42 -0.61 -5.62 13.33
CA PRO A 42 -0.20 -5.24 11.99
C PRO A 42 1.24 -4.70 12.00
N SER A 43 1.83 -4.53 10.83
CA SER A 43 3.13 -3.89 10.68
C SER A 43 3.11 -2.45 11.24
N GLY A 44 4.20 -2.01 11.84
CA GLY A 44 4.31 -0.63 12.37
C GLY A 44 4.21 0.45 11.28
N HIS A 45 4.61 0.11 10.07
CA HIS A 45 4.40 0.91 8.86
C HIS A 45 4.01 -0.01 7.68
N PRO A 46 2.93 0.30 6.97
CA PRO A 46 2.30 -0.59 5.98
C PRO A 46 3.09 -0.76 4.66
N ILE A 47 4.36 -0.43 4.64
CA ILE A 47 5.29 -0.79 3.55
C ILE A 47 5.74 -2.24 3.62
N ALA A 48 5.60 -2.87 4.79
CA ALA A 48 6.11 -4.22 5.03
C ALA A 48 5.40 -5.27 4.17
N GLU A 49 4.09 -5.15 4.00
CA GLU A 49 3.26 -6.06 3.22
C GLU A 49 3.74 -6.15 1.77
N MET A 50 3.85 -5.00 1.12
CA MET A 50 4.32 -4.91 -0.26
C MET A 50 5.76 -5.40 -0.42
N ALA A 51 6.61 -5.10 0.55
CA ALA A 51 8.01 -5.49 0.54
C ALA A 51 8.20 -7.01 0.73
N LEU A 52 7.40 -7.64 1.61
CA LEU A 52 7.37 -9.09 1.81
C LEU A 52 6.85 -9.81 0.55
N VAL A 53 5.82 -9.28 -0.10
CA VAL A 53 5.35 -9.82 -1.38
C VAL A 53 6.46 -9.77 -2.45
N LYS A 54 7.26 -8.71 -2.50
CA LYS A 54 8.41 -8.65 -3.43
C LYS A 54 9.47 -9.68 -3.10
N LEU A 55 9.74 -9.95 -1.83
CA LEU A 55 10.63 -11.04 -1.42
C LEU A 55 10.07 -12.40 -1.83
N TYR A 56 8.79 -12.67 -1.58
CA TYR A 56 8.11 -13.88 -2.05
C TYR A 56 8.30 -14.10 -3.56
N LYS A 57 8.04 -13.06 -4.37
CA LYS A 57 8.18 -13.14 -5.84
C LYS A 57 9.60 -13.45 -6.33
N VAL A 58 10.63 -13.23 -5.51
CA VAL A 58 12.04 -13.47 -5.88
C VAL A 58 12.56 -14.77 -5.29
N THR A 59 12.11 -15.13 -4.08
CA THR A 59 12.62 -16.30 -3.36
C THR A 59 11.76 -17.55 -3.56
N GLY A 60 10.46 -17.38 -3.85
CA GLY A 60 9.48 -18.46 -3.85
C GLY A 60 9.09 -18.95 -2.46
N ASP A 61 9.57 -18.31 -1.38
CA ASP A 61 9.30 -18.76 -0.03
C ASP A 61 7.96 -18.23 0.49
N GLU A 62 7.01 -19.12 0.65
CA GLU A 62 5.62 -18.84 1.02
C GLU A 62 5.47 -18.10 2.35
N LYS A 63 6.41 -18.25 3.29
CA LYS A 63 6.33 -17.56 4.59
C LYS A 63 6.22 -16.04 4.45
N TYR A 64 6.84 -15.44 3.42
CA TYR A 64 6.77 -14.00 3.20
C TYR A 64 5.39 -13.56 2.73
N LEU A 65 4.74 -14.34 1.85
CA LEU A 65 3.37 -14.07 1.43
C LEU A 65 2.38 -14.26 2.60
N GLN A 66 2.57 -15.32 3.39
CA GLN A 66 1.72 -15.58 4.55
C GLN A 66 1.85 -14.48 5.61
N THR A 67 3.06 -13.98 5.88
CA THR A 67 3.26 -12.87 6.81
C THR A 67 2.68 -11.56 6.27
N ALA A 68 2.82 -11.29 4.97
CA ALA A 68 2.18 -10.12 4.36
C ALA A 68 0.66 -10.19 4.47
N LYS A 69 0.07 -11.36 4.19
CA LYS A 69 -1.36 -11.62 4.35
C LYS A 69 -1.80 -11.44 5.80
N TYR A 70 -1.05 -11.98 6.75
CA TYR A 70 -1.30 -11.82 8.17
C TYR A 70 -1.37 -10.34 8.57
N PHE A 71 -0.43 -9.51 8.16
CA PHE A 71 -0.46 -8.06 8.46
C PHE A 71 -1.69 -7.37 7.88
N VAL A 72 -2.08 -7.72 6.66
CA VAL A 72 -3.32 -7.22 6.02
C VAL A 72 -4.55 -7.62 6.84
N GLU A 73 -4.64 -8.88 7.26
CA GLU A 73 -5.77 -9.41 8.02
C GLU A 73 -5.84 -8.85 9.45
N GLU A 74 -4.69 -8.52 10.04
CA GLU A 74 -4.60 -7.99 11.39
C GLU A 74 -4.91 -6.49 11.45
N THR A 75 -4.83 -5.79 10.31
CA THR A 75 -5.16 -4.37 10.23
C THR A 75 -6.61 -4.12 10.64
N GLY A 76 -6.81 -3.28 11.65
CA GLY A 76 -8.12 -2.88 12.17
C GLY A 76 -8.76 -3.85 13.17
N ARG A 77 -8.02 -4.87 13.65
CA ARG A 77 -8.53 -5.81 14.67
C ARG A 77 -8.32 -5.34 16.11
N GLY A 78 -7.29 -4.55 16.37
CA GLY A 78 -6.98 -4.07 17.72
C GLY A 78 -6.46 -5.15 18.67
N THR A 79 -5.90 -6.22 18.13
CA THR A 79 -5.34 -7.34 18.90
C THR A 79 -4.15 -6.87 19.75
N ASP A 80 -3.84 -7.57 20.85
CA ASP A 80 -2.78 -7.23 21.81
C ASP A 80 -2.82 -5.77 22.30
N GLY A 81 -4.03 -5.19 22.40
CA GLY A 81 -4.21 -3.80 22.86
C GLY A 81 -3.69 -2.76 21.86
N HIS A 82 -3.52 -3.12 20.60
CA HIS A 82 -3.17 -2.17 19.55
C HIS A 82 -4.24 -1.08 19.42
N LYS A 83 -3.84 0.18 19.55
CA LYS A 83 -4.76 1.32 19.48
C LYS A 83 -5.10 1.63 18.04
N LEU A 84 -6.37 1.45 17.70
CA LEU A 84 -6.90 1.75 16.37
C LEU A 84 -6.93 3.25 16.08
N SER A 85 -6.65 3.64 14.84
CA SER A 85 -6.56 5.04 14.43
C SER A 85 -6.87 5.21 12.94
N GLU A 86 -7.59 6.26 12.60
CA GLU A 86 -7.72 6.68 11.20
C GLU A 86 -6.36 7.04 10.58
N TYR A 87 -5.48 7.65 11.37
CA TYR A 87 -4.14 8.02 10.90
C TYR A 87 -3.39 6.85 10.27
N SER A 88 -3.51 5.66 10.86
CA SER A 88 -2.84 4.44 10.43
C SER A 88 -3.69 3.56 9.49
N GLN A 89 -4.87 4.01 9.09
CA GLN A 89 -5.85 3.26 8.29
C GLN A 89 -6.33 1.97 8.99
N ASP A 90 -6.11 1.82 10.28
CA ASP A 90 -6.49 0.65 11.05
C ASP A 90 -7.71 0.88 11.98
N HIS A 91 -8.47 1.95 11.73
CA HIS A 91 -9.69 2.30 12.46
C HIS A 91 -10.79 1.24 12.39
N LYS A 92 -10.78 0.40 11.35
CA LYS A 92 -11.65 -0.78 11.16
C LYS A 92 -10.97 -1.77 10.20
N PRO A 93 -11.37 -3.06 10.23
CA PRO A 93 -10.84 -4.06 9.31
C PRO A 93 -10.96 -3.63 7.85
N ILE A 94 -9.97 -3.92 7.03
CA ILE A 94 -9.90 -3.47 5.62
C ILE A 94 -11.14 -3.86 4.83
N LEU A 95 -11.69 -5.06 5.06
CA LEU A 95 -12.90 -5.53 4.37
C LEU A 95 -14.15 -4.68 4.69
N GLN A 96 -14.13 -3.90 5.78
CA GLN A 96 -15.22 -3.02 6.20
C GLN A 96 -14.97 -1.55 5.82
N GLN A 97 -13.80 -1.26 5.25
CA GLN A 97 -13.46 0.11 4.86
C GLN A 97 -14.15 0.48 3.54
N ASP A 98 -14.64 1.70 3.48
CA ASP A 98 -15.39 2.28 2.34
C ASP A 98 -14.93 3.70 2.01
N GLU A 99 -14.08 4.27 2.85
CA GLU A 99 -13.53 5.61 2.71
C GLU A 99 -12.02 5.59 2.98
N ILE A 100 -11.25 6.32 2.18
CA ILE A 100 -9.84 6.54 2.43
C ILE A 100 -9.67 7.66 3.45
N VAL A 101 -8.93 7.37 4.53
CA VAL A 101 -8.74 8.29 5.66
C VAL A 101 -7.28 8.30 6.13
N GLY A 102 -6.97 9.22 7.04
CA GLY A 102 -5.69 9.28 7.73
C GLY A 102 -4.54 9.74 6.86
N HIS A 103 -3.33 9.32 7.20
CA HIS A 103 -2.11 9.76 6.52
C HIS A 103 -2.04 9.23 5.09
N ALA A 104 -1.89 10.13 4.11
CA ALA A 104 -2.02 9.80 2.69
C ALA A 104 -0.93 8.84 2.19
N VAL A 105 0.31 9.00 2.63
CA VAL A 105 1.42 8.11 2.24
C VAL A 105 1.22 6.70 2.79
N ARG A 106 0.84 6.59 4.08
CA ARG A 106 0.55 5.28 4.70
C ARG A 106 -0.58 4.55 3.98
N ALA A 107 -1.65 5.28 3.62
CA ALA A 107 -2.77 4.73 2.85
C ALA A 107 -2.30 4.19 1.49
N GLY A 108 -1.48 4.94 0.77
CA GLY A 108 -0.90 4.50 -0.51
C GLY A 108 -0.11 3.20 -0.38
N TYR A 109 0.72 3.07 0.65
CA TYR A 109 1.46 1.83 0.94
C TYR A 109 0.54 0.67 1.32
N LEU A 110 -0.37 0.90 2.27
CA LEU A 110 -1.27 -0.16 2.77
C LEU A 110 -2.08 -0.77 1.63
N TYR A 111 -2.84 0.06 0.91
CA TYR A 111 -3.72 -0.45 -0.14
C TYR A 111 -2.96 -1.03 -1.34
N SER A 112 -1.71 -0.61 -1.58
CA SER A 112 -0.83 -1.29 -2.53
C SER A 112 -0.45 -2.68 -2.03
N GLY A 113 -0.11 -2.84 -0.76
CA GLY A 113 0.19 -4.12 -0.14
C GLY A 113 -1.01 -5.06 -0.14
N VAL A 114 -2.19 -4.55 0.22
CA VAL A 114 -3.46 -5.30 0.16
C VAL A 114 -3.73 -5.80 -1.25
N ALA A 115 -3.52 -4.94 -2.25
CA ALA A 115 -3.73 -5.28 -3.64
C ALA A 115 -2.74 -6.36 -4.12
N ASP A 116 -1.47 -6.27 -3.74
CA ASP A 116 -0.46 -7.28 -4.06
C ASP A 116 -0.80 -8.64 -3.42
N VAL A 117 -1.26 -8.66 -2.16
CA VAL A 117 -1.71 -9.87 -1.47
C VAL A 117 -2.96 -10.45 -2.13
N ALA A 118 -3.99 -9.62 -2.36
CA ALA A 118 -5.24 -10.03 -2.99
C ALA A 118 -5.01 -10.64 -4.38
N ALA A 119 -4.08 -10.06 -5.16
CA ALA A 119 -3.70 -10.56 -6.48
C ALA A 119 -3.11 -11.97 -6.43
N LEU A 120 -2.25 -12.24 -5.47
CA LEU A 120 -1.56 -13.53 -5.34
C LEU A 120 -2.43 -14.61 -4.69
N THR A 121 -3.37 -14.19 -3.84
CA THR A 121 -4.29 -15.12 -3.15
C THR A 121 -5.63 -15.28 -3.87
N HIS A 122 -5.86 -14.51 -4.94
CA HIS A 122 -7.14 -14.44 -5.67
C HIS A 122 -8.33 -14.08 -4.77
N ASP A 123 -8.10 -13.25 -3.74
CA ASP A 123 -9.12 -12.88 -2.76
C ASP A 123 -10.01 -11.75 -3.29
N THR A 124 -11.21 -12.12 -3.73
CA THR A 124 -12.20 -11.19 -4.29
C THR A 124 -12.78 -10.24 -3.24
N ALA A 125 -12.79 -10.60 -1.95
CA ALA A 125 -13.32 -9.73 -0.90
C ALA A 125 -12.43 -8.50 -0.72
N TYR A 126 -11.11 -8.67 -0.73
CA TYR A 126 -10.17 -7.54 -0.71
C TYR A 126 -10.27 -6.68 -1.97
N PHE A 127 -10.49 -7.28 -3.14
CA PHE A 127 -10.72 -6.49 -4.36
C PHE A 127 -11.94 -5.60 -4.28
N ASN A 128 -13.03 -6.13 -3.74
CA ASN A 128 -14.26 -5.36 -3.55
C ASN A 128 -14.03 -4.21 -2.56
N ALA A 129 -13.30 -4.44 -1.46
CA ALA A 129 -12.93 -3.39 -0.52
C ALA A 129 -12.06 -2.31 -1.18
N LEU A 130 -11.02 -2.71 -1.91
CA LEU A 130 -10.15 -1.79 -2.65
C LEU A 130 -10.91 -0.98 -3.70
N THR A 131 -11.91 -1.57 -4.35
CA THR A 131 -12.75 -0.85 -5.31
C THR A 131 -13.54 0.27 -4.63
N ARG A 132 -14.17 0.00 -3.48
CA ARG A 132 -14.90 1.03 -2.73
C ARG A 132 -13.99 2.17 -2.28
N ILE A 133 -12.81 1.82 -1.73
CA ILE A 133 -11.82 2.79 -1.27
C ILE A 133 -11.31 3.64 -2.45
N TRP A 134 -11.07 3.00 -3.60
CA TRP A 134 -10.67 3.68 -4.83
C TRP A 134 -11.72 4.66 -5.32
N GLU A 135 -12.98 4.23 -5.41
CA GLU A 135 -14.08 5.07 -5.85
C GLU A 135 -14.27 6.28 -4.93
N ASN A 136 -14.11 6.10 -3.62
CA ASN A 136 -14.10 7.21 -2.67
C ASN A 136 -12.93 8.16 -2.93
N MET A 137 -11.71 7.64 -3.05
CA MET A 137 -10.51 8.45 -3.28
C MET A 137 -10.59 9.20 -4.61
N ALA A 138 -10.78 8.47 -5.71
CA ALA A 138 -10.75 9.04 -7.06
C ALA A 138 -11.90 10.00 -7.33
N GLY A 139 -13.08 9.69 -6.79
CA GLY A 139 -14.26 10.50 -7.01
C GLY A 139 -14.43 11.69 -6.06
N LYS A 140 -13.75 11.68 -4.90
CA LYS A 140 -14.06 12.67 -3.85
C LYS A 140 -12.84 13.28 -3.17
N LYS A 141 -11.64 12.70 -3.29
CA LYS A 141 -10.44 13.14 -2.53
C LYS A 141 -9.18 13.31 -3.39
N LEU A 142 -9.32 13.15 -4.70
CA LEU A 142 -8.24 13.36 -5.66
C LEU A 142 -8.28 14.78 -6.21
N PHE A 143 -7.18 15.50 -6.11
CA PHE A 143 -7.04 16.80 -6.73
C PHE A 143 -6.91 16.69 -8.25
N ILE A 144 -7.27 17.75 -8.98
CA ILE A 144 -7.17 17.81 -10.45
C ILE A 144 -5.73 17.57 -10.95
N THR A 145 -4.74 17.87 -10.12
CA THR A 145 -3.31 17.60 -10.39
C THR A 145 -2.94 16.14 -10.21
N GLY A 146 -3.86 15.30 -9.75
CA GLY A 146 -3.59 13.93 -9.33
C GLY A 146 -3.12 13.82 -7.88
N GLY A 147 -3.03 14.93 -7.12
CA GLY A 147 -2.62 14.98 -5.73
C GLY A 147 -3.62 14.36 -4.76
N ILE A 148 -3.13 13.83 -3.64
CA ILE A 148 -3.93 13.37 -2.51
C ILE A 148 -3.39 13.88 -1.19
N GLY A 149 -4.23 13.96 -0.18
CA GLY A 149 -3.86 14.52 1.13
C GLY A 149 -4.11 16.02 1.19
N SER A 150 -5.34 16.41 1.57
CA SER A 150 -5.76 17.82 1.59
C SER A 150 -5.24 18.60 2.80
N ARG A 151 -4.84 17.90 3.87
CA ARG A 151 -4.53 18.50 5.17
C ARG A 151 -3.07 18.36 5.55
N PRO A 152 -2.38 19.47 5.96
CA PRO A 152 -1.06 19.40 6.58
C PRO A 152 -1.08 18.67 7.93
N GLN A 153 -2.15 18.88 8.71
CA GLN A 153 -2.32 18.22 10.00
C GLN A 153 -2.52 16.71 9.79
N GLY A 154 -1.55 15.91 10.26
CA GLY A 154 -1.53 14.48 10.05
C GLY A 154 -1.20 14.08 8.61
N GLU A 155 -0.77 15.01 7.75
CA GLU A 155 -0.34 14.75 6.37
C GLU A 155 -1.35 13.89 5.61
N GLY A 156 -2.64 14.20 5.78
CA GLY A 156 -3.69 13.24 5.52
C GLY A 156 -4.87 13.73 4.70
N PHE A 157 -5.83 12.84 4.61
CA PHE A 157 -7.11 13.12 3.96
C PHE A 157 -8.02 13.93 4.86
N GLY A 158 -8.71 14.90 4.28
CA GLY A 158 -9.87 15.56 4.87
C GLY A 158 -11.18 14.84 4.52
N PRO A 159 -12.33 15.43 4.90
CA PRO A 159 -13.65 15.01 4.44
C PRO A 159 -13.77 14.94 2.92
N ASN A 160 -14.82 14.27 2.44
CA ASN A 160 -15.11 14.22 1.02
C ASN A 160 -15.25 15.62 0.42
N TYR A 161 -14.63 15.85 -0.73
CA TYR A 161 -14.61 17.13 -1.47
C TYR A 161 -13.86 18.28 -0.80
N GLU A 162 -13.10 18.02 0.26
CA GLU A 162 -12.16 19.01 0.79
C GLU A 162 -10.89 19.04 -0.08
N LEU A 163 -10.96 19.79 -1.18
CA LEU A 163 -9.93 19.88 -2.22
C LEU A 163 -9.45 21.33 -2.42
N ASN A 164 -9.24 22.04 -1.32
CA ASN A 164 -8.78 23.41 -1.34
C ASN A 164 -7.29 23.49 -1.73
N ASN A 165 -6.99 24.08 -2.89
CA ASN A 165 -5.62 24.23 -3.40
C ASN A 165 -4.70 25.04 -2.48
N HIS A 166 -5.26 25.94 -1.67
CA HIS A 166 -4.47 26.84 -0.81
C HIS A 166 -3.87 26.11 0.39
N THR A 167 -4.55 25.08 0.88
CA THR A 167 -4.16 24.30 2.07
C THR A 167 -3.73 22.87 1.75
N ALA A 168 -3.77 22.50 0.47
CA ALA A 168 -3.41 21.17 0.02
C ALA A 168 -1.98 20.81 0.41
N TYR A 169 -1.81 19.73 1.17
CA TYR A 169 -0.49 19.22 1.52
C TYR A 169 0.13 18.45 0.35
N CYS A 170 -0.62 17.55 -0.25
CA CYS A 170 -0.31 16.83 -1.49
C CYS A 170 1.14 16.38 -1.61
N GLU A 171 1.65 15.69 -0.60
CA GLU A 171 3.02 15.21 -0.54
C GLU A 171 3.36 14.27 -1.72
N THR A 172 4.53 14.47 -2.35
CA THR A 172 4.97 13.65 -3.49
C THR A 172 5.12 12.17 -3.13
N CYS A 173 5.46 11.85 -1.88
CA CYS A 173 5.53 10.48 -1.39
C CYS A 173 4.20 9.75 -1.49
N ALA A 174 3.07 10.46 -1.32
CA ALA A 174 1.75 9.87 -1.41
C ALA A 174 1.41 9.35 -2.82
N PHE A 175 2.01 9.94 -3.86
CA PHE A 175 1.78 9.52 -5.26
C PHE A 175 2.57 8.30 -5.67
N GLN A 176 3.77 8.14 -5.15
CA GLN A 176 4.68 7.09 -5.61
C GLN A 176 4.15 5.69 -5.32
N HIS A 177 3.21 5.57 -4.40
CA HIS A 177 2.78 4.27 -3.87
C HIS A 177 1.30 3.96 -4.07
N ILE A 178 0.54 4.80 -4.78
CA ILE A 178 -0.83 4.46 -5.15
C ILE A 178 -0.81 3.45 -6.30
N ARG A 179 -0.55 2.20 -5.97
CA ARG A 179 -0.79 1.05 -6.82
C ARG A 179 -2.17 0.51 -6.52
N ILE A 180 -3.20 1.30 -6.83
CA ILE A 180 -4.55 0.79 -6.72
C ILE A 180 -4.85 0.02 -7.98
N PHE A 181 -5.13 -1.27 -7.84
CA PHE A 181 -5.54 -2.11 -8.93
C PHE A 181 -6.91 -1.66 -9.38
N GLY A 182 -6.96 -1.00 -10.52
CA GLY A 182 -8.21 -0.88 -11.25
C GLY A 182 -8.62 -2.28 -11.70
N ILE A 183 -9.79 -2.69 -11.25
CA ILE A 183 -10.41 -3.88 -11.79
C ILE A 183 -10.85 -3.54 -13.19
N SER A 184 -10.01 -3.85 -14.18
CA SER A 184 -10.49 -3.97 -15.54
C SER A 184 -11.40 -5.20 -15.55
N ARG A 185 -12.70 -4.99 -15.70
CA ARG A 185 -13.62 -6.02 -16.16
C ARG A 185 -13.28 -6.37 -17.60
N SER A 186 -12.12 -6.96 -17.84
CA SER A 186 -11.94 -7.77 -19.03
C SER A 186 -12.61 -9.12 -18.73
N GLU A 187 -13.26 -9.69 -19.73
CA GLU A 187 -14.00 -10.96 -19.63
C GLU A 187 -13.18 -12.17 -19.16
N LYS A 188 -11.94 -11.97 -18.72
CA LYS A 188 -10.99 -13.00 -18.29
C LYS A 188 -10.39 -12.79 -16.90
N HIS A 189 -10.96 -11.98 -16.02
CA HIS A 189 -10.44 -11.74 -14.67
C HIS A 189 -8.93 -11.42 -14.59
N THR A 190 -8.36 -10.88 -15.65
CA THR A 190 -6.97 -10.47 -15.66
C THR A 190 -6.90 -9.07 -15.04
N MET A 191 -6.39 -9.01 -13.83
CA MET A 191 -6.13 -7.75 -13.17
C MET A 191 -5.01 -7.02 -13.85
N ILE A 192 -5.30 -5.84 -14.37
CA ILE A 192 -4.28 -4.93 -14.88
C ILE A 192 -3.95 -3.98 -13.74
N PRO A 193 -2.69 -3.96 -13.24
CA PRO A 193 -2.27 -2.92 -12.33
C PRO A 193 -2.44 -1.57 -13.03
N ILE A 194 -3.40 -0.77 -12.58
CA ILE A 194 -3.52 0.59 -13.10
C ILE A 194 -2.50 1.41 -12.33
N HIS A 195 -1.40 1.73 -12.97
CA HIS A 195 -0.46 2.74 -12.51
C HIS A 195 -1.07 4.14 -12.72
N ILE A 196 -2.22 4.40 -12.08
CA ILE A 196 -2.82 5.72 -12.13
C ILE A 196 -1.96 6.63 -11.26
N GLY A 197 -1.54 7.70 -11.82
CA GLY A 197 -0.82 8.75 -11.11
C GLY A 197 0.68 8.73 -11.28
N TYR A 198 1.36 7.59 -11.45
CA TYR A 198 2.82 7.63 -11.60
C TYR A 198 3.24 8.45 -12.84
N ARG A 199 2.56 8.31 -13.96
CA ARG A 199 2.83 9.13 -15.15
C ARG A 199 2.21 10.52 -15.06
N GLY A 200 1.01 10.67 -14.52
CA GLY A 200 0.33 11.96 -14.39
C GLY A 200 0.78 12.76 -13.19
N ALA A 201 0.83 12.16 -12.01
CA ALA A 201 1.14 12.84 -10.77
C ALA A 201 2.64 13.13 -10.59
N GLY A 202 3.51 12.20 -10.92
CA GLY A 202 4.94 12.47 -10.93
C GLY A 202 5.28 13.62 -11.89
N PHE A 203 4.48 13.77 -12.91
CA PHE A 203 4.57 14.83 -13.89
C PHE A 203 4.08 16.18 -13.39
N ALA A 204 2.91 16.20 -12.75
CA ALA A 204 2.29 17.42 -12.27
C ALA A 204 3.06 18.07 -11.11
N ILE A 205 3.76 17.26 -10.31
CA ILE A 205 4.39 17.75 -9.08
C ILE A 205 5.90 17.91 -9.19
N CYS A 206 6.58 17.00 -9.87
CA CYS A 206 8.04 17.09 -9.92
C CYS A 206 8.54 17.94 -11.08
N GLY A 207 7.70 18.27 -12.06
CA GLY A 207 8.20 18.89 -13.29
C GLY A 207 9.36 18.07 -13.89
N CYS A 208 9.50 16.85 -13.40
CA CYS A 208 10.65 16.02 -13.65
C CYS A 208 10.51 15.38 -15.01
N ALA A 209 11.44 15.71 -15.79
CA ALA A 209 11.80 14.97 -16.97
C ALA A 209 10.82 15.03 -18.14
N GLY A 210 10.85 16.11 -18.82
CA GLY A 210 10.90 16.13 -20.30
C GLY A 210 9.81 15.45 -21.11
N THR A 211 8.77 14.95 -20.47
CA THR A 211 7.62 14.40 -21.18
C THR A 211 6.48 15.40 -21.11
N ARG A 212 6.13 15.97 -22.21
CA ARG A 212 5.00 16.88 -22.32
C ARG A 212 3.71 16.14 -21.97
N VAL A 213 2.93 16.76 -21.07
CA VAL A 213 1.51 16.43 -20.95
C VAL A 213 0.86 16.96 -22.24
N VAL A 214 0.37 16.07 -23.06
CA VAL A 214 -0.55 16.40 -24.16
C VAL A 214 -1.95 16.24 -23.60
#